data_cc61d80313273ba0658ec0cb530bb255
#
_entry.id   cc61d80313273ba0658ec0cb530bb255
#
_cell.length_a   1.000
_cell.length_b   1.000
_cell.length_c   1.000
_cell.angle_alpha   90.00
_cell.angle_beta   90.00
_cell.angle_gamma   90.00
#
_symmetry.space_group_name_H-M   'P 1'
#
loop_
_entity.id
_entity.type
_entity.pdbx_description
1 polymer ?
#
loop_
_entity_poly.entity_id
_entity_poly.type
_entity_poly.pdbx_seq_one_letter_code
_entity_poly.pdbx_strand_id
1 'polypeptide(L)'
;EKGAIQETDTFVCDGSQTFGDTMIKCAVYPSAHGTETLGEVIANSCNDAMMQIGAKMGATQFIKAQSLFNFGTRTGIDLPNEGAGIIHTKDSMGETELACSAFGQGFTCTMIQEINAMSSVINGGYYYQPHLVTKVLDSNGGTIKTISPILLKQTISSRISSDIRSYMALSVQQGTSRHSKVQGYSSGGKTGTAEKYPRGNGKYLVSFIGFAPVDDPAVVIYVVVDEPNVEDQANSTYPQYIAQGILSELLPYLNVVPDESEDGTVPETELWEGFKGHLKSTSISDSELDSDGNLVDADGNLIDWDGNRIDENGYLLDANGDHILDEEGNYKMSTNLVSASGSTDADSSGDAVSNPDAPAPLEDDEAETTEDNDEETDGITNEEAGLE
;
A
#
# COMPACT_ATOMS: atom_id res chain seq x y z
N GLU A 1 25.41 -8.01 2.32
CA GLU A 1 25.46 -9.42 1.91
C GLU A 1 26.46 -9.69 0.78
N LYS A 2 26.53 -8.88 -0.25
CA LYS A 2 27.36 -9.13 -1.45
C LYS A 2 28.75 -8.47 -1.39
N GLY A 3 29.06 -7.78 -0.28
CA GLY A 3 30.38 -7.16 -0.07
C GLY A 3 30.64 -5.91 -0.94
N ALA A 4 29.60 -5.32 -1.54
CA ALA A 4 29.75 -4.08 -2.30
C ALA A 4 30.14 -2.89 -1.40
N ILE A 5 29.66 -2.90 -0.18
CA ILE A 5 29.94 -1.93 0.88
C ILE A 5 30.17 -2.63 2.21
N GLN A 6 30.80 -1.93 3.15
CA GLN A 6 31.01 -2.36 4.53
C GLN A 6 30.17 -1.52 5.47
N GLU A 7 29.82 -2.06 6.65
CA GLU A 7 29.08 -1.35 7.69
C GLU A 7 29.75 -0.04 8.13
N THR A 8 31.08 0.00 8.08
CA THR A 8 31.90 1.15 8.44
C THR A 8 32.07 2.17 7.31
N ASP A 9 31.55 1.89 6.11
CA ASP A 9 31.64 2.84 5.00
C ASP A 9 30.85 4.11 5.30
N THR A 10 31.39 5.23 4.84
CA THR A 10 30.71 6.52 4.83
C THR A 10 30.56 7.03 3.40
N PHE A 11 29.53 7.84 3.19
CA PHE A 11 29.18 8.41 1.90
C PHE A 11 29.11 9.92 2.01
N VAL A 12 29.61 10.63 1.00
CA VAL A 12 29.58 12.09 0.96
C VAL A 12 28.44 12.53 0.04
N CYS A 13 27.43 13.15 0.62
CA CYS A 13 26.37 13.82 -0.14
C CYS A 13 26.78 15.26 -0.40
N ASP A 14 26.99 15.63 -1.65
CA ASP A 14 27.20 17.02 -2.09
C ASP A 14 25.94 17.64 -2.75
N GLY A 15 24.83 16.89 -2.72
CA GLY A 15 23.50 17.34 -3.13
C GLY A 15 23.09 16.86 -4.53
N SER A 16 23.98 16.35 -5.37
CA SER A 16 23.61 15.83 -6.70
C SER A 16 24.72 14.97 -7.30
N GLN A 17 24.34 14.08 -8.23
CA GLN A 17 25.26 13.32 -9.08
C GLN A 17 24.92 13.56 -10.55
N THR A 18 25.94 13.49 -11.43
CA THR A 18 25.76 13.68 -12.87
C THR A 18 26.10 12.38 -13.62
N PHE A 19 25.18 11.94 -14.47
CA PHE A 19 25.30 10.75 -15.32
C PHE A 19 25.12 11.20 -16.79
N GLY A 20 26.21 11.23 -17.55
CA GLY A 20 26.22 11.86 -18.87
C GLY A 20 25.80 13.33 -18.79
N ASP A 21 24.72 13.71 -19.50
CA ASP A 21 24.16 15.05 -19.47
C ASP A 21 23.01 15.21 -18.43
N THR A 22 22.72 14.19 -17.62
CA THR A 22 21.62 14.20 -16.67
C THR A 22 22.12 14.42 -15.25
N MET A 23 21.69 15.53 -14.62
CA MET A 23 21.91 15.78 -13.19
C MET A 23 20.73 15.21 -12.38
N ILE A 24 21.02 14.31 -11.43
CA ILE A 24 20.06 13.76 -10.48
C ILE A 24 20.32 14.39 -9.11
N LYS A 25 19.27 14.95 -8.51
CA LYS A 25 19.36 15.74 -7.27
C LYS A 25 18.99 14.90 -6.06
N CYS A 26 19.68 15.14 -4.94
CA CYS A 26 19.20 14.74 -3.64
C CYS A 26 17.99 15.57 -3.22
N ALA A 27 17.15 15.06 -2.32
CA ALA A 27 15.95 15.75 -1.84
C ALA A 27 16.24 17.12 -1.20
N VAL A 28 17.43 17.29 -0.61
CA VAL A 28 17.84 18.53 0.07
C VAL A 28 18.51 19.55 -0.86
N TYR A 29 18.69 19.23 -2.16
CA TYR A 29 19.34 20.15 -3.10
C TYR A 29 18.65 21.55 -3.13
N PRO A 30 19.36 22.67 -3.13
CA PRO A 30 20.81 22.83 -3.32
C PRO A 30 21.71 22.65 -2.08
N SER A 31 21.13 22.33 -0.92
CA SER A 31 21.90 21.89 0.25
C SER A 31 22.41 20.46 0.08
N ALA A 32 23.19 20.01 1.06
CA ALA A 32 23.77 18.66 1.08
C ALA A 32 23.69 18.08 2.50
N HIS A 33 23.65 16.74 2.62
CA HIS A 33 23.72 16.06 3.93
C HIS A 33 25.16 16.04 4.49
N GLY A 34 26.17 16.14 3.62
CA GLY A 34 27.57 15.98 4.01
C GLY A 34 27.99 14.51 4.12
N THR A 35 28.86 14.20 5.05
CA THR A 35 29.31 12.82 5.27
C THR A 35 28.32 12.06 6.15
N GLU A 36 27.84 10.92 5.65
CA GLU A 36 26.82 10.09 6.29
C GLU A 36 27.30 8.63 6.45
N THR A 37 26.99 8.03 7.56
CA THR A 37 27.03 6.57 7.78
C THR A 37 25.86 5.88 7.08
N LEU A 38 25.86 4.55 6.94
CA LEU A 38 24.74 3.81 6.34
C LEU A 38 23.40 4.05 7.05
N GLY A 39 23.43 4.12 8.37
CA GLY A 39 22.23 4.43 9.17
C GLY A 39 21.68 5.82 8.85
N GLU A 40 22.55 6.83 8.77
CA GLU A 40 22.16 8.21 8.42
C GLU A 40 21.67 8.31 6.98
N VAL A 41 22.26 7.60 6.02
CA VAL A 41 21.78 7.53 4.62
C VAL A 41 20.33 7.06 4.55
N ILE A 42 19.97 6.04 5.31
CA ILE A 42 18.60 5.53 5.37
C ILE A 42 17.70 6.49 6.14
N ALA A 43 18.14 7.00 7.28
CA ALA A 43 17.39 7.91 8.13
C ALA A 43 17.04 9.22 7.42
N ASN A 44 17.99 9.82 6.71
CA ASN A 44 17.84 11.07 5.97
C ASN A 44 17.27 10.88 4.56
N SER A 45 17.12 9.62 4.11
CA SER A 45 16.66 9.32 2.74
C SER A 45 17.56 9.96 1.66
N CYS A 46 18.86 9.83 1.82
CA CYS A 46 19.85 10.47 0.97
C CYS A 46 19.92 9.80 -0.41
N ASN A 47 19.37 10.44 -1.45
CA ASN A 47 19.43 9.93 -2.82
C ASN A 47 20.84 9.84 -3.35
N ASP A 48 21.68 10.84 -3.04
CA ASP A 48 23.07 10.92 -3.51
C ASP A 48 23.88 9.72 -2.99
N ALA A 49 23.85 9.45 -1.70
CA ALA A 49 24.53 8.28 -1.12
C ALA A 49 23.98 6.95 -1.66
N MET A 50 22.66 6.84 -1.90
CA MET A 50 22.07 5.65 -2.50
C MET A 50 22.53 5.44 -3.94
N MET A 51 22.71 6.50 -4.74
CA MET A 51 23.33 6.41 -6.08
C MET A 51 24.77 5.88 -6.02
N GLN A 52 25.58 6.35 -5.05
CA GLN A 52 26.93 5.87 -4.84
C GLN A 52 26.94 4.38 -4.45
N ILE A 53 26.03 3.94 -3.59
CA ILE A 53 25.86 2.53 -3.20
C ILE A 53 25.45 1.69 -4.41
N GLY A 54 24.49 2.17 -5.20
CA GLY A 54 24.05 1.51 -6.43
C GLY A 54 25.20 1.34 -7.43
N ALA A 55 26.02 2.37 -7.63
CA ALA A 55 27.18 2.32 -8.50
C ALA A 55 28.24 1.29 -8.01
N LYS A 56 28.51 1.24 -6.70
CA LYS A 56 29.40 0.21 -6.10
C LYS A 56 28.85 -1.21 -6.28
N MET A 57 27.52 -1.38 -6.21
CA MET A 57 26.86 -2.66 -6.40
C MET A 57 26.88 -3.09 -7.87
N GLY A 58 26.65 -2.16 -8.79
CA GLY A 58 26.60 -2.38 -10.22
C GLY A 58 25.30 -3.02 -10.72
N ALA A 59 24.95 -2.74 -11.97
CA ALA A 59 23.67 -3.13 -12.59
C ALA A 59 23.34 -4.63 -12.47
N THR A 60 24.33 -5.49 -12.73
CA THR A 60 24.11 -6.95 -12.68
C THR A 60 23.70 -7.44 -11.29
N GLN A 61 24.34 -6.94 -10.23
CA GLN A 61 24.01 -7.35 -8.86
C GLN A 61 22.70 -6.72 -8.40
N PHE A 62 22.42 -5.49 -8.81
CA PHE A 62 21.18 -4.79 -8.52
C PHE A 62 19.97 -5.54 -9.07
N ILE A 63 20.00 -5.93 -10.37
CA ILE A 63 18.94 -6.72 -11.00
C ILE A 63 18.75 -8.07 -10.29
N LYS A 64 19.86 -8.75 -9.94
CA LYS A 64 19.77 -10.00 -9.17
C LYS A 64 19.11 -9.81 -7.81
N ALA A 65 19.40 -8.68 -7.14
CA ALA A 65 18.75 -8.35 -5.87
C ALA A 65 17.27 -8.08 -6.03
N GLN A 66 16.84 -7.30 -7.05
CA GLN A 66 15.42 -7.12 -7.36
C GLN A 66 14.71 -8.47 -7.59
N SER A 67 15.31 -9.37 -8.37
CA SER A 67 14.76 -10.71 -8.60
C SER A 67 14.76 -11.58 -7.34
N LEU A 68 15.75 -11.41 -6.44
CA LEU A 68 15.79 -12.12 -5.16
C LEU A 68 14.59 -11.76 -4.28
N PHE A 69 14.14 -10.51 -4.32
CA PHE A 69 12.95 -10.02 -3.62
C PHE A 69 11.66 -10.13 -4.43
N ASN A 70 11.68 -10.87 -5.56
CA ASN A 70 10.54 -11.10 -6.45
C ASN A 70 9.94 -9.83 -7.10
N PHE A 71 10.68 -8.72 -7.15
CA PHE A 71 10.24 -7.59 -7.99
C PHE A 71 10.21 -8.01 -9.47
N GLY A 72 9.20 -7.54 -10.19
CA GLY A 72 8.96 -7.89 -11.59
C GLY A 72 8.27 -9.24 -11.81
N THR A 73 7.89 -9.96 -10.73
CA THR A 73 7.15 -11.23 -10.80
C THR A 73 5.99 -11.23 -9.82
N ARG A 74 4.93 -11.99 -10.11
CA ARG A 74 3.80 -12.15 -9.19
C ARG A 74 4.26 -12.83 -7.90
N THR A 75 3.72 -12.41 -6.76
CA THR A 75 4.03 -13.01 -5.46
C THR A 75 3.31 -14.35 -5.25
N GLY A 76 2.22 -14.57 -6.00
CA GLY A 76 1.37 -15.75 -5.85
C GLY A 76 0.41 -15.65 -4.68
N ILE A 77 0.06 -14.42 -4.24
CA ILE A 77 -1.01 -14.21 -3.27
C ILE A 77 -2.33 -14.81 -3.78
N ASP A 78 -3.15 -15.29 -2.89
CA ASP A 78 -4.45 -15.91 -3.17
C ASP A 78 -5.56 -14.90 -3.54
N LEU A 79 -5.18 -13.84 -4.28
CA LEU A 79 -6.08 -12.84 -4.85
C LEU A 79 -6.05 -12.87 -6.39
N PRO A 80 -7.19 -12.57 -7.04
CA PRO A 80 -7.25 -12.48 -8.50
C PRO A 80 -6.51 -11.23 -9.02
N ASN A 81 -6.10 -11.27 -10.30
CA ASN A 81 -5.58 -10.13 -11.06
C ASN A 81 -4.29 -9.49 -10.50
N GLU A 82 -3.43 -10.26 -9.84
CA GLU A 82 -2.15 -9.75 -9.37
C GLU A 82 -1.28 -9.23 -10.52
N GLY A 83 -0.78 -8.00 -10.41
CA GLY A 83 0.21 -7.41 -11.32
C GLY A 83 1.64 -7.88 -11.01
N ALA A 84 2.54 -7.78 -11.99
CA ALA A 84 3.95 -8.16 -11.82
C ALA A 84 4.88 -6.95 -11.59
N GLY A 85 4.39 -5.71 -11.82
CA GLY A 85 5.25 -4.54 -11.88
C GLY A 85 6.11 -4.51 -13.17
N ILE A 86 6.91 -3.48 -13.31
CA ILE A 86 7.83 -3.30 -14.45
C ILE A 86 9.21 -2.93 -13.88
N ILE A 87 10.20 -3.76 -14.13
CA ILE A 87 11.59 -3.52 -13.72
C ILE A 87 12.52 -3.49 -14.94
N HIS A 88 13.69 -2.89 -14.78
CA HIS A 88 14.71 -2.90 -15.81
C HIS A 88 15.32 -4.29 -16.00
N THR A 89 15.60 -4.62 -17.26
CA THR A 89 16.38 -5.79 -17.65
C THR A 89 17.87 -5.43 -17.72
N LYS A 90 18.72 -6.44 -17.93
CA LYS A 90 20.15 -6.21 -18.10
C LYS A 90 20.45 -5.27 -19.29
N ASP A 91 19.65 -5.34 -20.34
CA ASP A 91 19.85 -4.56 -21.57
C ASP A 91 19.31 -3.14 -21.45
N SER A 92 18.38 -2.87 -20.53
CA SER A 92 17.79 -1.56 -20.29
C SER A 92 18.31 -0.86 -19.04
N MET A 93 19.19 -1.49 -18.24
CA MET A 93 19.78 -0.91 -17.04
C MET A 93 21.10 -0.20 -17.36
N GLY A 94 21.02 1.04 -17.81
CA GLY A 94 22.18 1.93 -17.94
C GLY A 94 22.59 2.56 -16.61
N GLU A 95 23.58 3.45 -16.64
CA GLU A 95 24.09 4.14 -15.44
C GLU A 95 23.02 5.03 -14.78
N THR A 96 22.25 5.76 -15.59
CA THR A 96 21.17 6.64 -15.12
C THR A 96 20.03 5.84 -14.53
N GLU A 97 19.64 4.74 -15.17
CA GLU A 97 18.59 3.84 -14.69
C GLU A 97 18.99 3.17 -13.37
N LEU A 98 20.25 2.74 -13.26
CA LEU A 98 20.79 2.18 -12.02
C LEU A 98 20.79 3.22 -10.90
N ALA A 99 21.24 4.42 -11.18
CA ALA A 99 21.27 5.53 -10.22
C ALA A 99 19.87 5.85 -9.71
N CYS A 100 18.90 6.00 -10.62
CA CYS A 100 17.50 6.25 -10.25
C CYS A 100 16.90 5.07 -9.47
N SER A 101 17.14 3.84 -9.92
CA SER A 101 16.61 2.65 -9.26
C SER A 101 17.18 2.46 -7.85
N ALA A 102 18.41 2.91 -7.59
CA ALA A 102 19.05 2.77 -6.29
C ALA A 102 18.32 3.53 -5.16
N PHE A 103 17.63 4.61 -5.48
CA PHE A 103 16.78 5.34 -4.51
C PHE A 103 15.26 5.17 -4.76
N GLY A 104 14.86 4.16 -5.55
CA GLY A 104 13.45 3.76 -5.69
C GLY A 104 12.68 4.46 -6.81
N GLN A 105 13.37 4.96 -7.85
CA GLN A 105 12.76 5.60 -9.01
C GLN A 105 12.98 4.78 -10.28
N GLY A 106 12.16 5.04 -11.33
CA GLY A 106 12.39 4.47 -12.67
C GLY A 106 11.85 3.04 -12.88
N PHE A 107 11.22 2.42 -11.90
CA PHE A 107 10.53 1.13 -12.02
C PHE A 107 9.19 1.15 -11.27
N THR A 108 8.34 0.15 -11.51
CA THR A 108 7.08 -0.01 -10.79
C THR A 108 7.00 -1.37 -10.11
N CYS A 109 6.41 -1.40 -8.91
CA CYS A 109 6.07 -2.61 -8.18
C CYS A 109 4.65 -2.52 -7.62
N THR A 110 4.10 -3.65 -7.23
CA THR A 110 2.81 -3.68 -6.52
C THR A 110 3.03 -3.49 -5.03
N MET A 111 2.00 -3.01 -4.32
CA MET A 111 2.06 -2.86 -2.86
C MET A 111 2.36 -4.20 -2.17
N ILE A 112 1.83 -5.30 -2.71
CA ILE A 112 2.09 -6.63 -2.13
C ILE A 112 3.53 -7.10 -2.35
N GLN A 113 4.16 -6.74 -3.47
CA GLN A 113 5.58 -7.01 -3.68
C GLN A 113 6.44 -6.24 -2.67
N GLU A 114 6.14 -4.95 -2.46
CA GLU A 114 6.88 -4.08 -1.54
C GLU A 114 6.77 -4.57 -0.10
N ILE A 115 5.54 -4.81 0.40
CA ILE A 115 5.35 -5.25 1.79
C ILE A 115 5.91 -6.66 2.03
N ASN A 116 5.83 -7.55 1.03
CA ASN A 116 6.37 -8.91 1.16
C ASN A 116 7.91 -8.93 1.14
N ALA A 117 8.54 -8.08 0.30
CA ALA A 117 9.98 -7.87 0.32
C ALA A 117 10.43 -7.30 1.67
N MET A 118 9.75 -6.26 2.17
CA MET A 118 10.03 -5.67 3.49
C MET A 118 9.84 -6.68 4.61
N SER A 119 8.77 -7.49 4.58
CA SER A 119 8.58 -8.56 5.58
C SER A 119 9.79 -9.47 5.65
N SER A 120 10.37 -9.86 4.51
CA SER A 120 11.57 -10.71 4.51
C SER A 120 12.81 -9.97 5.02
N VAL A 121 12.92 -8.67 4.78
CA VAL A 121 14.04 -7.85 5.28
C VAL A 121 14.04 -7.77 6.80
N ILE A 122 12.87 -7.69 7.45
CA ILE A 122 12.79 -7.46 8.90
C ILE A 122 12.65 -8.73 9.73
N ASN A 123 12.34 -9.89 9.14
CA ASN A 123 12.07 -11.15 9.85
C ASN A 123 13.25 -12.14 9.86
N GLY A 124 14.47 -11.69 9.57
CA GLY A 124 15.65 -12.56 9.49
C GLY A 124 15.97 -13.06 8.08
N GLY A 125 15.33 -12.48 7.05
CA GLY A 125 15.56 -12.82 5.65
C GLY A 125 14.59 -13.86 5.07
N TYR A 126 13.59 -14.29 5.81
CA TYR A 126 12.67 -15.36 5.39
C TYR A 126 11.56 -14.80 4.48
N TYR A 127 11.56 -15.18 3.21
CA TYR A 127 10.58 -14.76 2.22
C TYR A 127 9.49 -15.81 2.09
N TYR A 128 8.28 -15.47 2.55
CA TYR A 128 7.10 -16.34 2.49
C TYR A 128 6.23 -15.99 1.29
N GLN A 129 5.45 -16.98 0.81
CA GLN A 129 4.36 -16.72 -0.10
C GLN A 129 3.23 -16.01 0.67
N PRO A 130 2.82 -14.79 0.24
CA PRO A 130 1.73 -14.09 0.92
C PRO A 130 0.41 -14.80 0.68
N HIS A 131 -0.48 -14.81 1.69
CA HIS A 131 -1.84 -15.35 1.59
C HIS A 131 -2.76 -14.63 2.57
N LEU A 132 -4.04 -14.55 2.23
CA LEU A 132 -5.10 -14.01 3.07
C LEU A 132 -5.90 -15.10 3.76
N VAL A 133 -6.16 -16.20 3.02
CA VAL A 133 -6.95 -17.31 3.54
C VAL A 133 -6.12 -18.16 4.47
N THR A 134 -6.50 -18.23 5.74
CA THR A 134 -5.85 -19.07 6.75
C THR A 134 -6.59 -20.40 6.94
N LYS A 135 -7.93 -20.42 6.72
CA LYS A 135 -8.77 -21.62 6.88
C LYS A 135 -9.91 -21.62 5.87
N VAL A 136 -10.32 -22.82 5.47
CA VAL A 136 -11.56 -23.07 4.76
C VAL A 136 -12.45 -23.88 5.69
N LEU A 137 -13.67 -23.39 5.93
CA LEU A 137 -14.63 -24.01 6.84
C LEU A 137 -15.79 -24.61 6.05
N ASP A 138 -16.47 -25.61 6.60
CA ASP A 138 -17.76 -26.10 6.12
C ASP A 138 -18.92 -25.23 6.63
N SER A 139 -20.13 -25.51 6.19
CA SER A 139 -21.36 -24.80 6.60
C SER A 139 -21.68 -24.87 8.10
N ASN A 140 -21.03 -25.77 8.85
CA ASN A 140 -21.22 -25.94 10.29
C ASN A 140 -20.04 -25.37 11.10
N GLY A 141 -19.09 -24.66 10.44
CA GLY A 141 -17.89 -24.10 11.06
C GLY A 141 -16.76 -25.11 11.25
N GLY A 142 -16.91 -26.36 10.77
CA GLY A 142 -15.86 -27.37 10.79
C GLY A 142 -14.73 -27.05 9.82
N THR A 143 -13.47 -27.20 10.25
CA THR A 143 -12.32 -26.91 9.40
C THR A 143 -12.15 -27.97 8.31
N ILE A 144 -12.36 -27.59 7.04
CA ILE A 144 -12.07 -28.45 5.87
C ILE A 144 -10.57 -28.42 5.55
N LYS A 145 -9.95 -27.24 5.60
CA LYS A 145 -8.54 -27.05 5.23
C LYS A 145 -7.92 -25.90 6.03
N THR A 146 -6.70 -26.11 6.50
CA THR A 146 -5.85 -25.05 7.04
C THR A 146 -4.76 -24.72 6.03
N ILE A 147 -4.50 -23.43 5.80
CA ILE A 147 -3.41 -22.94 4.96
C ILE A 147 -2.26 -22.58 5.88
N SER A 148 -1.14 -23.29 5.74
CA SER A 148 0.07 -22.98 6.50
C SER A 148 0.98 -22.01 5.72
N PRO A 149 1.75 -21.17 6.40
CA PRO A 149 2.77 -20.32 5.75
C PRO A 149 3.74 -21.16 4.91
N ILE A 150 4.05 -20.72 3.70
CA ILE A 150 4.98 -21.39 2.78
C ILE A 150 6.24 -20.54 2.68
N LEU A 151 7.34 -21.03 3.28
CA LEU A 151 8.65 -20.42 3.13
C LEU A 151 9.21 -20.75 1.73
N LEU A 152 9.47 -19.73 0.94
CA LEU A 152 10.00 -19.88 -0.43
C LEU A 152 11.52 -19.84 -0.46
N LYS A 153 12.13 -18.93 0.31
CA LYS A 153 13.60 -18.73 0.31
C LYS A 153 14.05 -17.84 1.48
N GLN A 154 15.36 -17.78 1.71
CA GLN A 154 15.99 -16.76 2.52
C GLN A 154 16.66 -15.72 1.59
N THR A 155 16.34 -14.43 1.78
CA THR A 155 16.82 -13.33 0.93
C THR A 155 18.12 -12.72 1.45
N ILE A 156 18.22 -12.55 2.75
CA ILE A 156 19.39 -11.99 3.45
C ILE A 156 19.66 -12.78 4.74
N SER A 157 20.81 -12.59 5.34
CA SER A 157 21.15 -13.16 6.66
C SER A 157 20.39 -12.45 7.78
N SER A 158 20.19 -13.14 8.89
CA SER A 158 19.56 -12.56 10.10
C SER A 158 20.37 -11.38 10.65
N ARG A 159 21.69 -11.38 10.48
CA ARG A 159 22.53 -10.25 10.86
C ARG A 159 22.18 -9.00 10.06
N ILE A 160 22.17 -9.09 8.72
CA ILE A 160 21.81 -7.96 7.86
C ILE A 160 20.37 -7.49 8.12
N SER A 161 19.46 -8.42 8.39
CA SER A 161 18.10 -8.09 8.80
C SER A 161 18.10 -7.22 10.08
N SER A 162 18.89 -7.57 11.08
CA SER A 162 19.03 -6.80 12.32
C SER A 162 19.63 -5.41 12.06
N ASP A 163 20.71 -5.34 11.24
CA ASP A 163 21.34 -4.07 10.89
C ASP A 163 20.34 -3.12 10.21
N ILE A 164 19.56 -3.62 9.24
CA ILE A 164 18.55 -2.81 8.53
C ILE A 164 17.43 -2.37 9.47
N ARG A 165 16.94 -3.23 10.36
CA ARG A 165 15.94 -2.82 11.37
C ARG A 165 16.46 -1.66 12.22
N SER A 166 17.72 -1.72 12.66
CA SER A 166 18.34 -0.65 13.44
C SER A 166 18.45 0.67 12.66
N TYR A 167 18.81 0.62 11.35
CA TYR A 167 18.85 1.82 10.51
C TYR A 167 17.46 2.40 10.25
N MET A 168 16.45 1.56 10.10
CA MET A 168 15.07 2.01 9.94
C MET A 168 14.48 2.57 11.27
N ALA A 169 14.90 2.03 12.41
CA ALA A 169 14.58 2.61 13.72
C ALA A 169 15.19 4.01 13.88
N LEU A 170 16.43 4.21 13.43
CA LEU A 170 17.08 5.53 13.42
C LEU A 170 16.27 6.54 12.59
N SER A 171 15.68 6.10 11.46
CA SER A 171 14.79 6.96 10.65
C SER A 171 13.55 7.44 11.41
N VAL A 172 12.97 6.60 12.27
CA VAL A 172 11.82 6.98 13.12
C VAL A 172 12.26 7.84 14.30
N GLN A 173 13.44 7.57 14.86
CA GLN A 173 13.92 8.32 16.03
C GLN A 173 14.32 9.76 15.69
N GLN A 174 15.02 9.98 14.59
CA GLN A 174 15.60 11.29 14.24
C GLN A 174 15.60 11.63 12.76
N GLY A 175 15.09 10.72 11.87
CA GLY A 175 15.10 10.91 10.43
C GLY A 175 13.78 11.38 9.85
N THR A 176 13.58 11.04 8.56
CA THR A 176 12.39 11.43 7.79
C THR A 176 11.11 10.74 8.24
N SER A 177 11.21 9.64 8.99
CA SER A 177 10.07 8.82 9.45
C SER A 177 9.59 9.16 10.86
N ARG A 178 10.06 10.24 11.48
CA ARG A 178 9.78 10.59 12.90
C ARG A 178 8.31 10.76 13.25
N HIS A 179 7.46 11.09 12.28
CA HIS A 179 6.02 11.29 12.48
C HIS A 179 5.23 9.96 12.54
N SER A 180 5.87 8.82 12.33
CA SER A 180 5.25 7.50 12.45
C SER A 180 5.46 6.86 13.83
N LYS A 181 6.15 7.54 14.76
CA LYS A 181 6.47 7.00 16.07
C LYS A 181 5.20 6.65 16.84
N VAL A 182 5.13 5.42 17.37
CA VAL A 182 4.04 4.91 18.20
C VAL A 182 4.49 4.95 19.65
N GLN A 183 3.67 5.54 20.53
CA GLN A 183 4.01 5.65 21.95
C GLN A 183 4.07 4.27 22.61
N GLY A 184 5.14 4.03 23.38
CA GLY A 184 5.35 2.78 24.12
C GLY A 184 5.91 1.63 23.28
N TYR A 185 6.09 1.83 21.96
CA TYR A 185 6.60 0.79 21.08
C TYR A 185 7.81 1.27 20.27
N SER A 186 8.86 0.47 20.23
CA SER A 186 9.92 0.66 19.25
C SER A 186 9.40 0.40 17.85
N SER A 187 9.81 1.23 16.90
CA SER A 187 9.37 1.09 15.52
C SER A 187 10.45 1.51 14.53
N GLY A 188 10.42 0.91 13.37
CA GLY A 188 11.28 1.26 12.24
C GLY A 188 10.44 1.59 11.02
N GLY A 189 10.97 2.45 10.14
CA GLY A 189 10.21 2.80 8.94
C GLY A 189 11.00 3.59 7.91
N LYS A 190 10.40 3.72 6.72
CA LYS A 190 10.95 4.47 5.61
C LYS A 190 9.84 5.19 4.86
N THR A 191 10.04 6.46 4.59
CA THR A 191 9.17 7.28 3.75
C THR A 191 9.51 7.08 2.27
N GLY A 192 8.51 7.22 1.41
CA GLY A 192 8.65 7.30 -0.04
C GLY A 192 7.93 8.52 -0.59
N THR A 193 8.52 9.14 -1.63
CA THR A 193 7.92 10.24 -2.38
C THR A 193 8.26 10.04 -3.85
N ALA A 194 7.25 9.81 -4.67
CA ALA A 194 7.40 9.60 -6.10
C ALA A 194 6.59 10.63 -6.88
N GLU A 195 7.27 11.44 -7.68
CA GLU A 195 6.61 12.33 -8.61
C GLU A 195 6.01 11.53 -9.77
N LYS A 196 4.73 11.78 -10.07
CA LYS A 196 4.01 11.08 -11.15
C LYS A 196 4.41 11.64 -12.52
N TYR A 197 4.32 10.79 -13.53
CA TYR A 197 4.60 11.20 -14.90
C TYR A 197 3.37 11.91 -15.53
N PRO A 198 3.56 12.95 -16.36
CA PRO A 198 4.83 13.60 -16.70
C PRO A 198 5.36 14.44 -15.52
N ARG A 199 6.69 14.41 -15.29
CA ARG A 199 7.32 15.18 -14.21
C ARG A 199 7.07 16.68 -14.34
N GLY A 200 7.05 17.40 -13.22
CA GLY A 200 6.74 18.83 -13.17
C GLY A 200 5.24 19.14 -13.18
N ASN A 201 4.37 18.13 -13.05
CA ASN A 201 2.91 18.33 -12.99
C ASN A 201 2.39 18.59 -11.56
N GLY A 202 3.26 18.57 -10.54
CA GLY A 202 2.91 18.77 -9.14
C GLY A 202 2.14 17.60 -8.52
N LYS A 203 2.06 16.45 -9.18
CA LYS A 203 1.34 15.26 -8.70
C LYS A 203 2.30 14.25 -8.13
N TYR A 204 2.01 13.80 -6.93
CA TYR A 204 2.85 12.87 -6.18
C TYR A 204 2.08 11.68 -5.63
N LEU A 205 2.79 10.57 -5.51
CA LEU A 205 2.44 9.45 -4.67
C LEU A 205 3.39 9.48 -3.48
N VAL A 206 2.84 9.60 -2.27
CA VAL A 206 3.61 9.56 -1.03
C VAL A 206 3.29 8.28 -0.27
N SER A 207 4.29 7.72 0.38
CA SER A 207 4.13 6.44 1.06
C SER A 207 4.96 6.36 2.34
N PHE A 208 4.60 5.40 3.18
CA PHE A 208 5.35 5.00 4.35
C PHE A 208 5.25 3.50 4.52
N ILE A 209 6.40 2.84 4.68
CA ILE A 209 6.48 1.46 5.10
C ILE A 209 7.14 1.40 6.47
N GLY A 210 6.52 0.69 7.41
CA GLY A 210 7.01 0.62 8.78
C GLY A 210 6.70 -0.71 9.44
N PHE A 211 7.31 -0.95 10.58
CA PHE A 211 7.12 -2.16 11.38
C PHE A 211 7.32 -1.85 12.87
N ALA A 212 6.77 -2.69 13.71
CA ALA A 212 6.91 -2.65 15.16
C ALA A 212 6.70 -4.05 15.77
N PRO A 213 7.34 -4.38 16.91
CA PRO A 213 8.53 -3.75 17.51
C PRO A 213 9.80 -3.89 16.65
N VAL A 214 10.90 -3.22 17.03
CA VAL A 214 12.17 -3.28 16.26
C VAL A 214 12.87 -4.62 16.37
N ASP A 215 12.96 -5.16 17.58
CA ASP A 215 13.75 -6.39 17.82
C ASP A 215 13.02 -7.64 17.36
N ASP A 216 11.69 -7.70 17.57
CA ASP A 216 10.84 -8.81 17.17
C ASP A 216 9.59 -8.28 16.46
N PRO A 217 9.67 -7.95 15.16
CA PRO A 217 8.58 -7.35 14.42
C PRO A 217 7.33 -8.24 14.36
N ALA A 218 6.24 -7.78 14.98
CA ALA A 218 4.95 -8.44 14.95
C ALA A 218 4.10 -8.00 13.75
N VAL A 219 4.33 -6.77 13.26
CA VAL A 219 3.53 -6.15 12.19
C VAL A 219 4.43 -5.39 11.24
N VAL A 220 4.16 -5.50 9.94
CA VAL A 220 4.61 -4.58 8.91
C VAL A 220 3.40 -3.88 8.31
N ILE A 221 3.49 -2.57 8.11
CA ILE A 221 2.45 -1.75 7.51
C ILE A 221 3.00 -0.99 6.30
N TYR A 222 2.22 -0.91 5.23
CA TYR A 222 2.54 -0.09 4.07
C TYR A 222 1.35 0.79 3.70
N VAL A 223 1.52 2.09 3.83
CA VAL A 223 0.50 3.10 3.54
C VAL A 223 0.91 3.89 2.31
N VAL A 224 0.02 4.03 1.37
CA VAL A 224 0.21 4.80 0.13
C VAL A 224 -0.90 5.82 0.01
N VAL A 225 -0.55 7.08 -0.25
CA VAL A 225 -1.50 8.16 -0.55
C VAL A 225 -1.18 8.68 -1.94
N ASP A 226 -2.09 8.44 -2.87
CA ASP A 226 -1.95 8.82 -4.27
C ASP A 226 -2.65 10.16 -4.53
N GLU A 227 -1.89 11.13 -5.05
CA GLU A 227 -2.36 12.48 -5.34
C GLU A 227 -3.15 13.10 -4.15
N PRO A 228 -2.53 13.24 -2.94
CA PRO A 228 -3.24 13.81 -1.80
C PRO A 228 -3.84 15.18 -2.16
N ASN A 229 -5.08 15.41 -1.77
CA ASN A 229 -5.80 16.66 -2.06
C ASN A 229 -5.35 17.79 -1.11
N VAL A 230 -4.09 18.19 -1.23
CA VAL A 230 -3.40 19.20 -0.42
C VAL A 230 -2.50 20.05 -1.31
N GLU A 231 -2.03 21.20 -0.81
CA GLU A 231 -1.14 22.10 -1.55
C GLU A 231 0.24 21.46 -1.79
N ASP A 232 0.84 20.87 -0.74
CA ASP A 232 2.12 20.16 -0.83
C ASP A 232 1.90 18.64 -0.92
N GLN A 233 1.67 18.14 -2.13
CA GLN A 233 1.47 16.72 -2.38
C GLN A 233 2.72 15.86 -2.12
N ALA A 234 3.92 16.46 -2.11
CA ALA A 234 5.17 15.74 -1.89
C ALA A 234 5.42 15.42 -0.40
N ASN A 235 4.57 15.91 0.49
CA ASN A 235 4.74 15.76 1.93
C ASN A 235 4.41 14.33 2.39
N SER A 236 5.46 13.56 2.70
CA SER A 236 5.34 12.17 3.16
C SER A 236 4.90 12.00 4.63
N THR A 237 4.50 13.07 5.32
CA THR A 237 4.00 12.96 6.70
C THR A 237 2.60 12.35 6.75
N TYR A 238 1.77 12.54 5.73
CA TYR A 238 0.41 11.99 5.68
C TYR A 238 0.35 10.47 5.86
N PRO A 239 1.06 9.66 5.06
CA PRO A 239 1.05 8.21 5.26
C PRO A 239 1.69 7.80 6.59
N GLN A 240 2.59 8.59 7.17
CA GLN A 240 3.16 8.32 8.50
C GLN A 240 2.10 8.45 9.60
N TYR A 241 1.28 9.52 9.60
CA TYR A 241 0.21 9.69 10.59
C TYR A 241 -0.86 8.60 10.48
N ILE A 242 -1.22 8.21 9.25
CA ILE A 242 -2.15 7.10 9.04
C ILE A 242 -1.58 5.81 9.64
N ALA A 243 -0.31 5.51 9.36
CA ALA A 243 0.35 4.33 9.89
C ALA A 243 0.47 4.37 11.43
N GLN A 244 0.82 5.53 12.00
CA GLN A 244 0.88 5.75 13.45
C GLN A 244 -0.47 5.46 14.10
N GLY A 245 -1.56 6.03 13.56
CA GLY A 245 -2.91 5.82 14.07
C GLY A 245 -3.29 4.34 14.05
N ILE A 246 -3.08 3.67 12.92
CA ILE A 246 -3.38 2.23 12.80
C ILE A 246 -2.54 1.40 13.77
N LEU A 247 -1.22 1.63 13.85
CA LEU A 247 -0.35 0.85 14.73
C LEU A 247 -0.66 1.09 16.21
N SER A 248 -1.08 2.30 16.61
CA SER A 248 -1.48 2.61 17.97
C SER A 248 -2.66 1.76 18.46
N GLU A 249 -3.58 1.41 17.57
CA GLU A 249 -4.72 0.55 17.85
C GLU A 249 -4.38 -0.94 17.65
N LEU A 250 -3.62 -1.25 16.60
CA LEU A 250 -3.35 -2.62 16.18
C LEU A 250 -2.39 -3.35 17.14
N LEU A 251 -1.34 -2.70 17.63
CA LEU A 251 -0.35 -3.35 18.50
C LEU A 251 -0.96 -3.85 19.82
N PRO A 252 -1.74 -3.03 20.56
CA PRO A 252 -2.48 -3.52 21.72
C PRO A 252 -3.50 -4.62 21.38
N TYR A 253 -4.21 -4.49 20.26
CA TYR A 253 -5.17 -5.50 19.80
C TYR A 253 -4.52 -6.86 19.55
N LEU A 254 -3.30 -6.88 19.02
CA LEU A 254 -2.51 -8.10 18.81
C LEU A 254 -1.81 -8.58 20.09
N ASN A 255 -2.03 -7.93 21.24
CA ASN A 255 -1.37 -8.21 22.52
C ASN A 255 0.18 -8.07 22.43
N VAL A 256 0.68 -7.18 21.59
CA VAL A 256 2.10 -6.85 21.56
C VAL A 256 2.43 -6.06 22.81
N VAL A 257 3.43 -6.51 23.56
CA VAL A 257 3.85 -5.83 24.81
C VAL A 257 4.67 -4.59 24.44
N PRO A 258 4.36 -3.42 25.04
CA PRO A 258 5.21 -2.22 24.90
C PRO A 258 6.67 -2.51 25.30
N ASP A 259 7.61 -2.06 24.48
CA ASP A 259 9.05 -2.30 24.65
C ASP A 259 9.86 -1.00 24.83
N GLU A 260 9.20 0.18 24.73
CA GLU A 260 9.78 1.48 25.09
C GLU A 260 9.17 2.02 26.37
N SER A 261 9.97 2.75 27.18
CA SER A 261 9.46 3.45 28.36
C SER A 261 8.61 4.65 27.98
N GLU A 262 7.61 4.99 28.82
CA GLU A 262 6.61 6.04 28.58
C GLU A 262 7.20 7.47 28.34
N ASP A 263 8.50 7.70 28.59
CA ASP A 263 9.18 8.99 28.42
C ASP A 263 9.42 9.40 26.95
N GLY A 264 9.04 8.56 25.98
CA GLY A 264 9.02 8.92 24.58
C GLY A 264 7.86 9.87 24.29
N THR A 265 8.00 11.17 24.63
CA THR A 265 7.06 12.18 24.17
C THR A 265 6.93 12.14 22.65
N VAL A 266 5.81 11.58 22.18
CA VAL A 266 5.36 11.82 20.80
C VAL A 266 5.05 13.32 20.74
N PRO A 267 5.67 14.10 19.86
CA PRO A 267 5.20 15.46 19.67
C PRO A 267 3.73 15.38 19.26
N GLU A 268 2.81 15.87 20.07
CA GLU A 268 1.49 16.25 19.57
C GLU A 268 1.76 17.33 18.52
N THR A 269 1.76 16.91 17.27
CA THR A 269 2.03 17.83 16.19
C THR A 269 0.74 18.56 15.87
N GLU A 270 0.82 19.89 15.81
CA GLU A 270 -0.21 20.78 15.25
C GLU A 270 -0.77 20.26 13.90
N LEU A 271 0.01 19.46 13.16
CA LEU A 271 -0.38 18.80 11.92
C LEU A 271 -1.42 17.68 12.11
N TRP A 272 -1.39 16.91 13.22
CA TRP A 272 -2.42 15.91 13.48
C TRP A 272 -3.78 16.57 13.82
N GLU A 273 -3.77 17.63 14.61
CA GLU A 273 -5.00 18.40 14.86
C GLU A 273 -5.47 19.12 13.59
N GLY A 274 -4.56 19.63 12.77
CA GLY A 274 -4.87 20.17 11.43
C GLY A 274 -5.42 19.11 10.48
N PHE A 275 -4.91 17.88 10.54
CA PHE A 275 -5.38 16.76 9.71
C PHE A 275 -6.76 16.29 10.15
N LYS A 276 -7.03 16.17 11.46
CA LYS A 276 -8.37 15.93 12.00
C LYS A 276 -9.38 16.98 11.54
N GLY A 277 -8.96 18.25 11.41
CA GLY A 277 -9.79 19.35 10.90
C GLY A 277 -10.03 19.34 9.39
N HIS A 278 -9.22 18.59 8.61
CA HIS A 278 -9.34 18.45 7.15
C HIS A 278 -9.95 17.13 6.71
N LEU A 279 -9.96 16.10 7.53
CA LEU A 279 -10.98 15.08 7.38
C LEU A 279 -12.29 15.86 7.46
N LYS A 280 -13.05 16.01 6.36
CA LYS A 280 -14.44 16.41 6.46
C LYS A 280 -14.93 15.60 7.64
N SER A 281 -15.28 16.28 8.72
CA SER A 281 -15.92 15.66 9.83
C SER A 281 -17.23 15.07 9.29
N THR A 282 -17.16 13.86 8.80
CA THR A 282 -18.21 12.93 9.10
C THR A 282 -17.99 12.73 10.57
N SER A 283 -18.64 13.55 11.35
CA SER A 283 -18.48 13.61 12.78
C SER A 283 -19.06 12.36 13.39
N ILE A 284 -18.28 11.26 13.30
CA ILE A 284 -18.48 10.09 14.18
C ILE A 284 -18.36 10.53 15.66
N SER A 285 -17.78 11.71 15.94
CA SER A 285 -17.72 12.29 17.28
C SER A 285 -19.09 12.61 17.89
N ASP A 286 -20.15 12.73 17.09
CA ASP A 286 -21.52 12.98 17.54
C ASP A 286 -22.46 11.78 17.25
N SER A 287 -21.94 10.66 16.73
CA SER A 287 -22.69 9.43 16.58
C SER A 287 -22.57 8.58 17.85
N GLU A 288 -23.68 8.10 18.33
CA GLU A 288 -23.74 7.16 19.44
C GLU A 288 -24.07 5.76 18.89
N LEU A 289 -23.69 4.72 19.62
CA LEU A 289 -24.19 3.39 19.36
C LEU A 289 -25.52 3.22 20.08
N ASP A 290 -26.53 2.68 19.39
CA ASP A 290 -27.76 2.29 20.02
C ASP A 290 -27.59 1.04 20.91
N SER A 291 -28.65 0.57 21.57
CA SER A 291 -28.61 -0.61 22.44
C SER A 291 -28.23 -1.91 21.72
N ASP A 292 -28.36 -1.95 20.40
CA ASP A 292 -28.09 -3.09 19.54
C ASP A 292 -26.72 -2.99 18.86
N GLY A 293 -25.98 -1.89 19.11
CA GLY A 293 -24.64 -1.65 18.60
C GLY A 293 -24.59 -1.07 17.19
N ASN A 294 -25.69 -0.48 16.69
CA ASN A 294 -25.72 0.20 15.41
C ASN A 294 -25.33 1.67 15.58
N LEU A 295 -24.67 2.24 14.58
CA LEU A 295 -24.34 3.66 14.54
C LEU A 295 -25.61 4.49 14.33
N VAL A 296 -25.81 5.51 15.20
CA VAL A 296 -26.94 6.45 15.11
C VAL A 296 -26.44 7.89 15.13
N ASP A 297 -27.15 8.80 14.44
CA ASP A 297 -26.91 10.24 14.52
C ASP A 297 -27.45 10.82 15.84
N ALA A 298 -27.22 12.11 16.08
CA ALA A 298 -27.67 12.80 17.29
C ALA A 298 -29.22 12.79 17.47
N ASP A 299 -29.96 12.52 16.41
CA ASP A 299 -31.43 12.40 16.43
C ASP A 299 -31.88 10.93 16.59
N GLY A 300 -30.94 9.99 16.67
CA GLY A 300 -31.21 8.55 16.84
C GLY A 300 -31.53 7.79 15.56
N ASN A 301 -31.26 8.37 14.38
CA ASN A 301 -31.46 7.66 13.11
C ASN A 301 -30.24 6.79 12.80
N LEU A 302 -30.46 5.59 12.25
CA LEU A 302 -29.39 4.71 11.79
C LEU A 302 -28.57 5.39 10.68
N ILE A 303 -27.24 5.30 10.79
CA ILE A 303 -26.31 5.83 9.79
C ILE A 303 -25.26 4.79 9.43
N ASP A 304 -24.72 4.89 8.20
CA ASP A 304 -23.56 4.12 7.77
C ASP A 304 -22.24 4.80 8.20
N TRP A 305 -21.10 4.18 7.89
CA TRP A 305 -19.79 4.73 8.23
C TRP A 305 -19.45 6.06 7.55
N ASP A 306 -20.16 6.42 6.50
CA ASP A 306 -20.03 7.71 5.81
C ASP A 306 -20.98 8.78 6.39
N GLY A 307 -21.83 8.41 7.38
CA GLY A 307 -22.82 9.27 8.01
C GLY A 307 -24.08 9.47 7.20
N ASN A 308 -24.33 8.63 6.18
CA ASN A 308 -25.59 8.66 5.44
C ASN A 308 -26.67 7.91 6.21
N ARG A 309 -27.89 8.44 6.26
CA ARG A 309 -29.03 7.76 6.86
C ARG A 309 -29.38 6.49 6.10
N ILE A 310 -29.63 5.43 6.85
CA ILE A 310 -30.03 4.12 6.32
C ILE A 310 -31.26 3.59 7.06
N ASP A 311 -31.99 2.71 6.41
CA ASP A 311 -33.04 1.92 7.07
C ASP A 311 -32.46 0.69 7.78
N GLU A 312 -33.28 -0.10 8.45
CA GLU A 312 -32.90 -1.33 9.16
C GLU A 312 -32.32 -2.42 8.24
N ASN A 313 -32.51 -2.32 6.92
CA ASN A 313 -31.99 -3.24 5.92
C ASN A 313 -30.71 -2.69 5.23
N GLY A 314 -30.27 -1.47 5.57
CA GLY A 314 -29.07 -0.83 5.02
C GLY A 314 -29.29 -0.06 3.73
N TYR A 315 -30.54 0.23 3.34
CA TYR A 315 -30.82 1.09 2.18
C TYR A 315 -30.70 2.57 2.53
N LEU A 316 -30.11 3.35 1.63
CA LEU A 316 -29.87 4.79 1.82
C LEU A 316 -31.19 5.57 1.84
N LEU A 317 -31.29 6.51 2.78
CA LEU A 317 -32.41 7.42 2.94
C LEU A 317 -31.98 8.87 2.68
N ASP A 318 -32.90 9.66 2.09
CA ASP A 318 -32.71 11.10 1.96
C ASP A 318 -33.03 11.85 3.28
N ALA A 319 -32.91 13.18 3.26
CA ALA A 319 -33.19 14.01 4.43
C ALA A 319 -34.66 13.94 4.94
N ASN A 320 -35.60 13.47 4.12
CA ASN A 320 -37.01 13.31 4.47
C ASN A 320 -37.30 11.89 4.99
N GLY A 321 -36.35 10.97 4.86
CA GLY A 321 -36.50 9.56 5.21
C GLY A 321 -37.02 8.68 4.06
N ASP A 322 -37.04 9.20 2.83
CA ASP A 322 -37.42 8.45 1.64
C ASP A 322 -36.21 7.71 1.05
N HIS A 323 -36.42 6.51 0.49
CA HIS A 323 -35.35 5.72 -0.12
C HIS A 323 -34.73 6.43 -1.34
N ILE A 324 -33.38 6.43 -1.39
CA ILE A 324 -32.63 6.90 -2.56
C ILE A 324 -32.61 5.79 -3.61
N LEU A 325 -32.92 6.14 -4.87
CA LEU A 325 -32.95 5.20 -5.99
C LEU A 325 -31.63 5.27 -6.78
N ASP A 326 -31.22 4.13 -7.38
CA ASP A 326 -30.15 4.06 -8.37
C ASP A 326 -30.66 4.50 -9.78
N GLU A 327 -29.77 4.42 -10.79
CA GLU A 327 -30.10 4.82 -12.17
C GLU A 327 -31.16 3.89 -12.82
N GLU A 328 -31.30 2.66 -12.31
CA GLU A 328 -32.25 1.65 -12.75
C GLU A 328 -33.60 1.76 -11.98
N GLY A 329 -33.71 2.63 -10.98
CA GLY A 329 -34.90 2.85 -10.18
C GLY A 329 -35.09 1.90 -8.99
N ASN A 330 -34.05 1.15 -8.59
CA ASN A 330 -34.07 0.31 -7.41
C ASN A 330 -33.59 1.08 -6.18
N TYR A 331 -33.91 0.60 -4.98
CA TYR A 331 -33.42 1.18 -3.73
C TYR A 331 -31.90 1.00 -3.63
N LYS A 332 -31.21 2.10 -3.41
CA LYS A 332 -29.75 2.12 -3.32
C LYS A 332 -29.29 1.67 -1.93
N MET A 333 -28.51 0.59 -1.88
CA MET A 333 -27.94 0.09 -0.63
C MET A 333 -26.64 0.84 -0.29
N SER A 334 -26.39 1.08 1.02
CA SER A 334 -25.10 1.56 1.47
C SER A 334 -24.02 0.49 1.27
N THR A 335 -22.84 0.90 0.83
CA THR A 335 -21.66 0.04 0.68
C THR A 335 -20.83 -0.05 1.96
N ASN A 336 -21.15 0.74 2.99
CA ASN A 336 -20.37 0.91 4.22
C ASN A 336 -21.20 0.63 5.49
N LEU A 337 -21.94 -0.50 5.49
CA LEU A 337 -22.75 -0.93 6.63
C LEU A 337 -21.90 -1.33 7.84
N VAL A 338 -22.35 -0.94 9.02
CA VAL A 338 -21.82 -1.43 10.29
C VAL A 338 -22.44 -2.80 10.57
N SER A 339 -21.67 -3.88 10.43
CA SER A 339 -22.10 -5.19 10.93
C SER A 339 -22.01 -5.20 12.45
N ALA A 340 -23.13 -5.03 13.13
CA ALA A 340 -23.20 -5.40 14.54
C ALA A 340 -22.91 -6.90 14.67
N SER A 341 -21.95 -7.21 15.53
CA SER A 341 -21.42 -8.50 15.96
C SER A 341 -22.34 -9.70 15.77
N GLY A 342 -21.89 -10.70 15.01
CA GLY A 342 -22.03 -12.12 15.38
C GLY A 342 -23.44 -12.69 15.47
N SER A 343 -24.22 -12.61 14.42
CA SER A 343 -25.17 -13.68 14.11
C SER A 343 -24.92 -14.17 12.70
N THR A 344 -24.44 -15.40 12.62
CA THR A 344 -24.32 -16.17 11.40
C THR A 344 -25.69 -16.54 10.93
N ASP A 345 -26.22 -15.80 9.97
CA ASP A 345 -27.21 -16.26 9.00
C ASP A 345 -27.29 -15.19 7.88
N ALA A 346 -26.29 -15.17 7.03
CA ALA A 346 -26.39 -14.47 5.75
C ALA A 346 -26.52 -15.54 4.68
N ASP A 347 -27.76 -15.92 4.42
CA ASP A 347 -28.13 -16.59 3.18
C ASP A 347 -27.96 -15.55 2.05
N SER A 348 -26.87 -15.67 1.30
CA SER A 348 -26.57 -14.79 0.18
C SER A 348 -27.32 -15.26 -1.06
N SER A 349 -28.60 -14.96 -1.09
CA SER A 349 -29.35 -14.78 -2.33
C SER A 349 -29.84 -13.33 -2.36
N GLY A 350 -29.01 -12.46 -2.94
CA GLY A 350 -29.37 -11.05 -3.16
C GLY A 350 -30.46 -10.96 -4.22
N ASP A 351 -31.71 -11.15 -3.81
CA ASP A 351 -32.84 -10.66 -4.58
C ASP A 351 -32.99 -9.17 -4.26
N ALA A 352 -32.60 -8.32 -5.22
CA ALA A 352 -32.89 -6.91 -5.16
C ALA A 352 -34.42 -6.74 -4.98
N VAL A 353 -34.80 -6.12 -3.87
CA VAL A 353 -36.24 -5.79 -3.63
C VAL A 353 -36.60 -4.70 -4.63
N SER A 354 -37.37 -5.06 -5.65
CA SER A 354 -37.87 -4.12 -6.65
C SER A 354 -38.84 -3.14 -6.02
N ASN A 355 -38.71 -1.86 -6.35
CA ASN A 355 -39.66 -0.81 -5.96
C ASN A 355 -41.06 -1.16 -6.49
N PRO A 356 -42.10 -1.32 -5.62
CA PRO A 356 -43.43 -1.69 -6.06
C PRO A 356 -44.11 -0.62 -6.93
N ASP A 357 -43.63 0.61 -6.95
CA ASP A 357 -44.15 1.74 -7.71
C ASP A 357 -43.32 2.07 -8.98
N ALA A 358 -42.33 1.25 -9.35
CA ALA A 358 -41.54 1.48 -10.54
C ALA A 358 -42.36 1.19 -11.81
N PRO A 359 -42.34 2.07 -12.85
CA PRO A 359 -42.98 1.79 -14.12
C PRO A 359 -42.32 0.60 -14.81
N ALA A 360 -43.11 -0.31 -15.39
CA ALA A 360 -42.64 -1.48 -16.10
C ALA A 360 -41.66 -1.10 -17.23
N PRO A 361 -40.59 -1.88 -17.44
CA PRO A 361 -39.68 -1.65 -18.56
C PRO A 361 -40.43 -1.72 -19.88
N LEU A 362 -40.12 -0.79 -20.79
CA LEU A 362 -40.62 -0.84 -22.17
C LEU A 362 -39.96 -2.06 -22.86
N GLU A 363 -40.80 -2.96 -23.38
CA GLU A 363 -40.37 -4.09 -24.20
C GLU A 363 -39.71 -3.54 -25.47
N ASP A 364 -38.41 -3.81 -25.66
CA ASP A 364 -37.73 -3.54 -26.91
C ASP A 364 -38.21 -4.54 -27.97
N ASP A 365 -38.80 -4.01 -29.05
CA ASP A 365 -39.22 -4.76 -30.24
C ASP A 365 -37.99 -5.48 -30.85
N GLU A 366 -38.07 -6.80 -30.87
CA GLU A 366 -37.10 -7.66 -31.57
C GLU A 366 -37.15 -7.38 -33.07
N ALA A 367 -36.09 -6.80 -33.61
CA ALA A 367 -35.86 -6.75 -35.06
C ALA A 367 -35.25 -8.08 -35.50
N GLU A 368 -36.07 -8.88 -36.20
CA GLU A 368 -35.63 -10.04 -37.01
C GLU A 368 -34.54 -9.63 -37.98
N THR A 369 -33.36 -10.27 -37.87
CA THR A 369 -32.40 -10.33 -38.96
C THR A 369 -32.23 -11.77 -39.44
N THR A 370 -32.69 -11.95 -40.67
CA THR A 370 -32.61 -13.15 -41.47
C THR A 370 -31.15 -13.60 -41.68
N GLU A 371 -30.94 -14.91 -41.53
CA GLU A 371 -29.76 -15.65 -41.98
C GLU A 371 -29.64 -15.60 -43.51
N ASP A 372 -28.45 -15.32 -44.01
CA ASP A 372 -28.00 -15.80 -45.33
C ASP A 372 -26.63 -16.46 -45.16
N ASN A 373 -26.66 -17.76 -45.46
CA ASN A 373 -25.51 -18.60 -45.75
C ASN A 373 -24.91 -18.20 -47.09
N ASP A 374 -23.60 -18.10 -47.16
CA ASP A 374 -22.88 -18.57 -48.34
C ASP A 374 -21.43 -19.03 -47.99
N GLU A 375 -21.19 -20.28 -48.28
CA GLU A 375 -19.88 -20.93 -48.41
C GLU A 375 -19.09 -20.28 -49.56
N GLU A 376 -17.77 -20.13 -49.40
CA GLU A 376 -16.83 -20.65 -50.42
C GLU A 376 -15.38 -20.65 -49.91
N THR A 377 -14.78 -21.77 -50.24
CA THR A 377 -13.42 -22.25 -50.07
C THR A 377 -12.43 -21.54 -51.00
N ASP A 378 -11.18 -21.60 -50.58
CA ASP A 378 -9.89 -21.82 -51.30
C ASP A 378 -8.82 -20.88 -50.69
N GLY A 379 -7.70 -21.31 -50.22
CA GLY A 379 -6.74 -22.25 -50.75
C GLY A 379 -5.42 -21.50 -51.03
N ILE A 380 -4.32 -22.02 -50.46
CA ILE A 380 -2.97 -21.96 -51.04
C ILE A 380 -1.96 -20.88 -50.58
N THR A 381 -0.97 -21.39 -49.93
CA THR A 381 0.52 -21.44 -50.02
C THR A 381 1.36 -20.31 -49.43
N ASN A 382 2.36 -20.85 -48.72
CA ASN A 382 3.70 -20.38 -48.38
C ASN A 382 4.38 -19.53 -49.44
N GLU A 383 5.19 -18.56 -49.00
CA GLU A 383 6.60 -18.50 -49.42
C GLU A 383 7.44 -17.60 -48.54
N GLU A 384 8.63 -18.09 -48.30
CA GLU A 384 9.80 -17.54 -47.63
C GLU A 384 10.34 -16.27 -48.30
N ALA A 385 11.14 -15.58 -47.51
CA ALA A 385 12.40 -14.85 -47.78
C ALA A 385 12.39 -13.52 -47.05
N GLY A 386 13.32 -13.13 -46.23
CA GLY A 386 14.75 -13.24 -46.19
C GLY A 386 15.38 -11.88 -46.19
N LEU A 387 16.19 -11.60 -45.11
CA LEU A 387 17.34 -10.69 -45.09
C LEU A 387 17.17 -9.20 -45.46
N GLU A 388 17.28 -8.29 -44.52
CA GLU A 388 18.49 -7.48 -44.24
C GLU A 388 18.39 -6.83 -42.84
#